data_6819b48609af3aa3e55e36b182ce6895
#
_entry.id   6819b48609af3aa3e55e36b182ce6895
#
_cell.length_a   1.000
_cell.length_b   1.000
_cell.length_c   1.000
_cell.angle_alpha   90.00
_cell.angle_beta   90.00
_cell.angle_gamma   90.00
#
_symmetry.space_group_name_H-M   'P 1'
#
loop_
_entity.id
_entity.type
_entity.pdbx_description
1 polymer ?
#
loop_
_entity_poly.entity_id
_entity_poly.type
_entity_poly.pdbx_seq_one_letter_code
_entity_poly.pdbx_strand_id
1 'polypeptide(L)'
;IRIDTADPQSFESARDFLAHKFGHLDILVNNIGMGFDWGHTAADVPMRLLRETFEINFFSLVDLTQRLLPLIRLSHAGRIVNHSSAIGSLARRADQAAWSEGDWPLAYSASKTALNAFTLHLACALRDTRIKVNAAHPGVVRTDPNPQGLISPEEGARTAVALALLPEEGPTGGVFHLGAAIAL
;
A
#
# COMPACT_ATOMS: atom_id res chain seq x y z
N ILE A 1 -8.11 -7.80 17.03
CA ILE A 1 -7.68 -6.49 17.56
C ILE A 1 -8.11 -5.38 16.59
N ARG A 2 -8.52 -4.22 17.12
CA ARG A 2 -8.88 -3.05 16.32
C ARG A 2 -7.61 -2.28 15.95
N ILE A 3 -7.52 -1.84 14.70
CA ILE A 3 -6.55 -0.87 14.19
C ILE A 3 -7.36 0.30 13.62
N ASP A 4 -7.05 1.52 14.05
CA ASP A 4 -7.74 2.74 13.65
C ASP A 4 -6.69 3.77 13.19
N THR A 5 -6.74 4.19 11.93
CA THR A 5 -5.77 5.14 11.36
C THR A 5 -5.84 6.53 11.97
N ALA A 6 -6.94 6.86 12.64
CA ALA A 6 -7.09 8.10 13.39
C ALA A 6 -6.60 8.01 14.85
N ASP A 7 -6.23 6.81 15.32
CA ASP A 7 -5.77 6.56 16.69
C ASP A 7 -4.43 5.80 16.71
N PRO A 8 -3.28 6.50 16.75
CA PRO A 8 -1.96 5.88 16.82
C PRO A 8 -1.76 4.95 18.03
N GLN A 9 -2.53 5.12 19.14
CA GLN A 9 -2.47 4.23 20.28
C GLN A 9 -3.00 2.82 19.94
N SER A 10 -3.90 2.72 18.96
CA SER A 10 -4.37 1.43 18.46
C SER A 10 -3.25 0.62 17.80
N PHE A 11 -2.25 1.28 17.20
CA PHE A 11 -1.07 0.63 16.58
C PHE A 11 -0.14 0.04 17.65
N GLU A 12 0.06 0.76 18.76
CA GLU A 12 0.83 0.24 19.89
C GLU A 12 0.14 -0.97 20.51
N SER A 13 -1.16 -0.87 20.73
CA SER A 13 -1.97 -1.97 21.25
C SER A 13 -1.91 -3.19 20.33
N ALA A 14 -1.91 -2.99 19.00
CA ALA A 14 -1.77 -4.07 18.03
C ALA A 14 -0.38 -4.71 18.10
N ARG A 15 0.69 -3.91 18.16
CA ARG A 15 2.07 -4.39 18.33
C ARG A 15 2.20 -5.24 19.59
N ASP A 16 1.74 -4.74 20.73
CA ASP A 16 1.88 -5.40 22.04
C ASP A 16 1.09 -6.71 22.08
N PHE A 17 -0.11 -6.72 21.52
CA PHE A 17 -0.91 -7.94 21.37
C PHE A 17 -0.17 -9.00 20.53
N LEU A 18 0.37 -8.61 19.36
CA LEU A 18 1.07 -9.53 18.48
C LEU A 18 2.36 -10.05 19.14
N ALA A 19 3.11 -9.16 19.79
CA ALA A 19 4.32 -9.53 20.53
C ALA A 19 4.04 -10.55 21.62
N HIS A 20 3.01 -10.30 22.43
CA HIS A 20 2.64 -11.19 23.55
C HIS A 20 2.10 -12.55 23.07
N LYS A 21 1.29 -12.53 22.01
CA LYS A 21 0.58 -13.74 21.55
C LYS A 21 1.41 -14.63 20.63
N PHE A 22 2.24 -14.03 19.77
CA PHE A 22 2.94 -14.75 18.69
C PHE A 22 4.46 -14.57 18.73
N GLY A 23 4.98 -13.53 19.38
CA GLY A 23 6.41 -13.23 19.47
C GLY A 23 7.01 -12.63 18.19
N HIS A 24 6.42 -12.82 17.04
CA HIS A 24 6.88 -12.33 15.74
C HIS A 24 5.69 -12.07 14.79
N LEU A 25 5.97 -11.46 13.65
CA LEU A 25 5.00 -11.23 12.57
C LEU A 25 5.63 -11.62 11.23
N ASP A 26 5.06 -12.59 10.53
CA ASP A 26 5.58 -13.05 9.24
C ASP A 26 5.11 -12.19 8.08
N ILE A 27 3.85 -11.77 8.08
CA ILE A 27 3.23 -11.08 6.95
C ILE A 27 2.48 -9.85 7.45
N LEU A 28 2.80 -8.70 6.87
CA LEU A 28 2.04 -7.46 7.02
C LEU A 28 1.47 -7.05 5.65
N VAL A 29 0.14 -7.00 5.55
CA VAL A 29 -0.54 -6.45 4.37
C VAL A 29 -1.19 -5.12 4.74
N ASN A 30 -0.61 -4.03 4.30
CA ASN A 30 -1.17 -2.68 4.44
C ASN A 30 -2.26 -2.47 3.38
N ASN A 31 -3.49 -2.88 3.70
CA ASN A 31 -4.63 -2.86 2.78
C ASN A 31 -5.52 -1.61 2.91
N ILE A 32 -5.30 -0.77 3.91
CA ILE A 32 -6.10 0.44 4.13
C ILE A 32 -5.83 1.47 3.03
N GLY A 33 -6.90 2.08 2.51
CA GLY A 33 -6.76 3.15 1.54
C GLY A 33 -8.10 3.73 1.14
N MET A 34 -8.14 5.07 1.05
CA MET A 34 -9.33 5.84 0.68
C MET A 34 -8.96 6.91 -0.34
N GLY A 35 -9.93 7.31 -1.16
CA GLY A 35 -9.84 8.46 -2.05
C GLY A 35 -11.03 9.37 -1.82
N PHE A 36 -10.78 10.63 -1.50
CA PHE A 36 -11.83 11.60 -1.18
C PHE A 36 -11.97 12.71 -2.23
N ASP A 37 -11.05 12.79 -3.17
CA ASP A 37 -10.93 13.88 -4.13
C ASP A 37 -11.42 13.53 -5.55
N TRP A 38 -12.30 12.52 -5.65
CA TRP A 38 -12.96 12.19 -6.92
C TRP A 38 -13.81 13.38 -7.40
N GLY A 39 -13.65 13.72 -8.67
CA GLY A 39 -14.29 14.89 -9.29
C GLY A 39 -13.53 16.22 -9.09
N HIS A 40 -12.36 16.20 -8.43
CA HIS A 40 -11.46 17.33 -8.35
C HIS A 40 -10.21 17.10 -9.21
N THR A 41 -9.65 18.20 -9.71
CA THR A 41 -8.39 18.23 -10.43
C THR A 41 -7.25 18.73 -9.54
N ALA A 42 -6.01 18.67 -10.04
CA ALA A 42 -4.86 19.25 -9.34
C ALA A 42 -4.96 20.78 -9.18
N ALA A 43 -5.82 21.44 -9.95
CA ALA A 43 -5.99 22.90 -9.90
C ALA A 43 -6.99 23.36 -8.82
N ASP A 44 -7.88 22.48 -8.35
CA ASP A 44 -9.00 22.88 -7.49
C ASP A 44 -9.24 21.94 -6.28
N VAL A 45 -8.41 20.91 -6.08
CA VAL A 45 -8.56 19.99 -4.96
C VAL A 45 -8.45 20.72 -3.62
N PRO A 46 -9.46 20.60 -2.72
CA PRO A 46 -9.39 21.21 -1.41
C PRO A 46 -8.28 20.63 -0.54
N MET A 47 -7.45 21.50 0.09
CA MET A 47 -6.31 21.07 0.91
C MET A 47 -6.69 20.13 2.06
N ARG A 48 -7.92 20.21 2.58
CA ARG A 48 -8.41 19.27 3.59
C ARG A 48 -8.46 17.84 3.07
N LEU A 49 -8.95 17.62 1.82
CA LEU A 49 -9.05 16.29 1.20
C LEU A 49 -7.65 15.73 0.91
N LEU A 50 -6.72 16.60 0.49
CA LEU A 50 -5.33 16.21 0.27
C LEU A 50 -4.70 15.70 1.58
N ARG A 51 -4.83 16.45 2.68
CA ARG A 51 -4.29 16.05 3.99
C ARG A 51 -4.92 14.76 4.51
N GLU A 52 -6.25 14.66 4.46
CA GLU A 52 -6.99 13.49 4.94
C GLU A 52 -6.61 12.22 4.16
N THR A 53 -6.50 12.32 2.83
CA THR A 53 -6.06 11.20 1.99
C THR A 53 -4.63 10.77 2.33
N PHE A 54 -3.71 11.71 2.51
CA PHE A 54 -2.34 11.39 2.89
C PHE A 54 -2.23 10.81 4.29
N GLU A 55 -3.03 11.31 5.24
CA GLU A 55 -3.05 10.77 6.60
C GLU A 55 -3.39 9.28 6.59
N ILE A 56 -4.45 8.90 5.87
CA ILE A 56 -4.92 7.52 5.81
C ILE A 56 -4.00 6.64 4.94
N ASN A 57 -3.66 7.10 3.73
CA ASN A 57 -3.01 6.24 2.73
C ASN A 57 -1.49 6.17 2.89
N PHE A 58 -0.88 7.10 3.61
CA PHE A 58 0.57 7.20 3.71
C PHE A 58 1.05 7.28 5.15
N PHE A 59 0.74 8.34 5.90
CA PHE A 59 1.32 8.55 7.22
C PHE A 59 0.97 7.44 8.20
N SER A 60 -0.30 7.04 8.28
CA SER A 60 -0.74 5.96 9.16
C SER A 60 -0.10 4.61 8.78
N LEU A 61 0.07 4.33 7.48
CA LEU A 61 0.69 3.08 7.02
C LEU A 61 2.18 3.04 7.31
N VAL A 62 2.87 4.17 7.17
CA VAL A 62 4.28 4.29 7.55
C VAL A 62 4.45 4.07 9.05
N ASP A 63 3.65 4.76 9.89
CA ASP A 63 3.72 4.63 11.35
C ASP A 63 3.43 3.19 11.80
N LEU A 64 2.33 2.59 11.33
CA LEU A 64 1.99 1.20 11.63
C LEU A 64 3.10 0.24 11.22
N THR A 65 3.64 0.40 10.01
CA THR A 65 4.72 -0.46 9.52
C THR A 65 5.97 -0.33 10.38
N GLN A 66 6.36 0.88 10.76
CA GLN A 66 7.53 1.11 11.61
C GLN A 66 7.36 0.51 13.00
N ARG A 67 6.17 0.60 13.61
CA ARG A 67 5.89 -0.01 14.91
C ARG A 67 5.88 -1.54 14.88
N LEU A 68 5.45 -2.14 13.76
CA LEU A 68 5.42 -3.60 13.59
C LEU A 68 6.76 -4.17 13.07
N LEU A 69 7.64 -3.34 12.49
CA LEU A 69 8.89 -3.78 11.90
C LEU A 69 9.79 -4.58 12.85
N PRO A 70 9.91 -4.25 14.17
CA PRO A 70 10.66 -5.08 15.10
C PRO A 70 10.17 -6.54 15.16
N LEU A 71 8.86 -6.77 15.09
CA LEU A 71 8.28 -8.11 15.08
C LEU A 71 8.51 -8.83 13.74
N ILE A 72 8.47 -8.09 12.62
CA ILE A 72 8.74 -8.64 11.29
C ILE A 72 10.22 -9.05 11.17
N ARG A 73 11.13 -8.33 11.82
CA ARG A 73 12.56 -8.68 11.87
C ARG A 73 12.86 -9.99 12.62
N LEU A 74 11.93 -10.45 13.45
CA LEU A 74 12.03 -11.73 14.15
C LEU A 74 11.52 -12.91 13.31
N SER A 75 10.87 -12.63 12.17
CA SER A 75 10.45 -13.66 11.23
C SER A 75 11.63 -14.21 10.43
N HIS A 76 11.58 -15.50 10.12
CA HIS A 76 12.55 -16.13 9.21
C HIS A 76 12.34 -15.70 7.74
N ALA A 77 11.15 -15.23 7.39
CA ALA A 77 10.77 -14.91 6.00
C ALA A 77 9.75 -13.75 5.95
N GLY A 78 10.08 -12.61 6.56
CA GLY A 78 9.17 -11.46 6.65
C GLY A 78 8.69 -10.94 5.29
N ARG A 79 7.40 -10.63 5.18
CA ARG A 79 6.77 -10.06 3.98
C ARG A 79 5.96 -8.82 4.32
N ILE A 80 6.22 -7.72 3.61
CA ILE A 80 5.45 -6.48 3.72
C ILE A 80 4.84 -6.20 2.34
N VAL A 81 3.52 -6.12 2.27
CA VAL A 81 2.78 -5.82 1.05
C VAL A 81 1.97 -4.55 1.24
N ASN A 82 2.28 -3.52 0.47
CA ASN A 82 1.55 -2.26 0.48
C ASN A 82 0.51 -2.26 -0.65
N HIS A 83 -0.78 -2.10 -0.32
CA HIS A 83 -1.82 -1.94 -1.34
C HIS A 83 -1.71 -0.55 -1.99
N SER A 84 -1.14 -0.52 -3.18
CA SER A 84 -0.96 0.67 -4.00
C SER A 84 -1.96 0.69 -5.17
N SER A 85 -1.67 1.51 -6.16
CA SER A 85 -2.48 1.63 -7.37
C SER A 85 -1.58 1.94 -8.58
N ALA A 86 -2.00 1.49 -9.77
CA ALA A 86 -1.35 1.85 -11.02
C ALA A 86 -1.37 3.37 -11.28
N ILE A 87 -2.37 4.08 -10.74
CA ILE A 87 -2.42 5.56 -10.87
C ILE A 87 -1.41 6.28 -9.95
N GLY A 88 -0.72 5.58 -9.07
CA GLY A 88 0.45 6.08 -8.35
C GLY A 88 1.77 5.99 -9.14
N SER A 89 1.75 5.50 -10.37
CA SER A 89 2.91 5.45 -11.26
C SER A 89 3.11 6.78 -11.98
N LEU A 90 4.23 7.44 -11.73
CA LEU A 90 4.61 8.67 -12.45
C LEU A 90 4.98 8.38 -13.91
N ALA A 91 5.59 7.22 -14.19
CA ALA A 91 5.90 6.81 -15.55
C ALA A 91 4.63 6.67 -16.41
N ARG A 92 3.57 6.06 -15.87
CA ARG A 92 2.26 6.01 -16.54
C ARG A 92 1.64 7.39 -16.71
N ARG A 93 1.75 8.25 -15.69
CA ARG A 93 1.19 9.60 -15.77
C ARG A 93 1.93 10.51 -16.73
N ALA A 94 3.24 10.28 -16.92
CA ALA A 94 4.04 11.01 -17.91
C ALA A 94 3.69 10.65 -19.37
N ASP A 95 3.05 9.50 -19.60
CA ASP A 95 2.54 9.14 -20.92
C ASP A 95 1.28 9.97 -21.23
N GLN A 96 1.40 10.88 -22.21
CA GLN A 96 0.30 11.76 -22.61
C GLN A 96 -0.89 11.00 -23.19
N ALA A 97 -0.67 9.81 -23.77
CA ALA A 97 -1.77 8.96 -24.24
C ALA A 97 -2.70 8.51 -23.11
N ALA A 98 -2.16 8.35 -21.89
CA ALA A 98 -2.94 8.00 -20.70
C ALA A 98 -3.76 9.17 -20.10
N TRP A 99 -3.57 10.41 -20.60
CA TRP A 99 -4.33 11.58 -20.08
C TRP A 99 -5.82 11.51 -20.44
N SER A 100 -6.19 10.75 -21.44
CA SER A 100 -7.59 10.52 -21.84
C SER A 100 -8.30 9.45 -20.98
N GLU A 101 -7.60 8.74 -20.11
CA GLU A 101 -8.16 7.65 -19.28
C GLU A 101 -9.02 8.16 -18.12
N GLY A 102 -9.36 9.45 -18.09
CA GLY A 102 -10.22 10.06 -17.09
C GLY A 102 -9.46 10.85 -16.02
N ASP A 103 -10.22 11.38 -15.08
CA ASP A 103 -9.72 12.24 -14.02
C ASP A 103 -8.94 11.41 -12.98
N TRP A 104 -7.65 11.65 -12.91
CA TRP A 104 -6.80 11.09 -11.86
C TRP A 104 -6.80 12.06 -10.67
N PRO A 105 -7.48 11.72 -9.58
CA PRO A 105 -7.54 12.59 -8.40
C PRO A 105 -6.15 12.79 -7.83
N LEU A 106 -5.76 14.05 -7.58
CA LEU A 106 -4.40 14.38 -7.16
C LEU A 106 -4.04 13.74 -5.81
N ALA A 107 -4.93 13.89 -4.81
CA ALA A 107 -4.64 13.44 -3.45
C ALA A 107 -4.45 11.92 -3.42
N TYR A 108 -5.36 11.17 -4.04
CA TYR A 108 -5.25 9.72 -4.10
C TYR A 108 -4.02 9.28 -4.90
N SER A 109 -3.82 9.79 -6.10
CA SER A 109 -2.68 9.42 -6.96
C SER A 109 -1.35 9.73 -6.27
N ALA A 110 -1.18 10.95 -5.76
CA ALA A 110 0.04 11.37 -5.07
C ALA A 110 0.29 10.56 -3.79
N SER A 111 -0.74 10.20 -3.02
CA SER A 111 -0.58 9.34 -1.84
C SER A 111 -0.08 7.94 -2.21
N LYS A 112 -0.56 7.38 -3.34
CA LYS A 112 -0.09 6.07 -3.83
C LYS A 112 1.31 6.15 -4.45
N THR A 113 1.69 7.29 -5.06
CA THR A 113 3.08 7.56 -5.46
C THR A 113 4.01 7.59 -4.24
N ALA A 114 3.61 8.30 -3.17
CA ALA A 114 4.36 8.34 -1.92
C ALA A 114 4.51 6.93 -1.30
N LEU A 115 3.45 6.12 -1.34
CA LEU A 115 3.49 4.74 -0.85
C LEU A 115 4.41 3.84 -1.71
N ASN A 116 4.46 4.04 -3.03
CA ASN A 116 5.43 3.38 -3.91
C ASN A 116 6.86 3.76 -3.54
N ALA A 117 7.13 5.04 -3.31
CA ALA A 117 8.43 5.51 -2.84
C ALA A 117 8.80 4.90 -1.49
N PHE A 118 7.89 4.88 -0.51
CA PHE A 118 8.10 4.22 0.79
C PHE A 118 8.44 2.74 0.62
N THR A 119 7.72 2.02 -0.25
CA THR A 119 7.99 0.60 -0.57
C THR A 119 9.41 0.39 -1.03
N LEU A 120 9.87 1.21 -1.99
CA LEU A 120 11.23 1.13 -2.52
C LEU A 120 12.30 1.47 -1.47
N HIS A 121 12.09 2.57 -0.72
CA HIS A 121 13.03 2.99 0.33
C HIS A 121 13.12 1.96 1.47
N LEU A 122 11.99 1.39 1.88
CA LEU A 122 11.97 0.36 2.93
C LEU A 122 12.64 -0.93 2.45
N ALA A 123 12.39 -1.35 1.21
CA ALA A 123 13.09 -2.49 0.59
C ALA A 123 14.61 -2.27 0.56
N CYS A 124 15.04 -1.07 0.18
CA CYS A 124 16.47 -0.71 0.20
C CYS A 124 17.06 -0.74 1.61
N ALA A 125 16.35 -0.22 2.61
CA ALA A 125 16.78 -0.24 4.01
C ALA A 125 16.85 -1.65 4.61
N LEU A 126 16.12 -2.60 4.04
CA LEU A 126 16.06 -4.00 4.48
C LEU A 126 16.80 -4.97 3.55
N ARG A 127 17.58 -4.48 2.58
CA ARG A 127 18.24 -5.29 1.53
C ARG A 127 19.13 -6.42 2.08
N ASP A 128 19.74 -6.20 3.25
CA ASP A 128 20.65 -7.17 3.89
C ASP A 128 19.88 -8.13 4.83
N THR A 129 18.56 -8.22 4.68
CA THR A 129 17.68 -9.11 5.44
C THR A 129 16.90 -10.05 4.50
N ARG A 130 16.18 -11.03 5.09
CA ARG A 130 15.26 -11.89 4.33
C ARG A 130 13.88 -11.28 4.10
N ILE A 131 13.64 -10.03 4.56
CA ILE A 131 12.36 -9.36 4.43
C ILE A 131 12.18 -8.87 3.00
N LYS A 132 11.04 -9.18 2.40
CA LYS A 132 10.63 -8.64 1.09
C LYS A 132 9.55 -7.58 1.29
N VAL A 133 9.72 -6.46 0.61
CA VAL A 133 8.78 -5.31 0.66
C VAL A 133 8.35 -4.99 -0.75
N ASN A 134 7.07 -5.15 -1.05
CA ASN A 134 6.53 -4.87 -2.38
C ASN A 134 5.18 -4.15 -2.29
N ALA A 135 4.79 -3.50 -3.37
CA ALA A 135 3.46 -2.91 -3.53
C ALA A 135 2.61 -3.73 -4.51
N ALA A 136 1.32 -3.89 -4.18
CA ALA A 136 0.34 -4.57 -4.98
C ALA A 136 -0.66 -3.58 -5.58
N HIS A 137 -0.85 -3.60 -6.91
CA HIS A 137 -2.01 -3.00 -7.55
C HIS A 137 -3.10 -4.08 -7.68
N PRO A 138 -4.27 -3.92 -7.04
CA PRO A 138 -5.32 -4.93 -7.07
C PRO A 138 -6.11 -4.96 -8.39
N GLY A 139 -6.07 -3.90 -9.20
CA GLY A 139 -7.02 -3.65 -10.27
C GLY A 139 -8.19 -2.78 -9.79
N VAL A 140 -9.25 -2.69 -10.60
CA VAL A 140 -10.47 -1.92 -10.27
C VAL A 140 -11.47 -2.85 -9.58
N VAL A 141 -11.29 -3.00 -8.27
CA VAL A 141 -12.03 -3.97 -7.45
C VAL A 141 -13.41 -3.43 -7.07
N ARG A 142 -14.41 -4.29 -7.13
CA ARG A 142 -15.76 -4.01 -6.63
C ARG A 142 -15.78 -4.13 -5.11
N THR A 143 -15.98 -2.99 -4.43
CA THR A 143 -16.04 -2.87 -2.97
C THR A 143 -17.16 -1.92 -2.58
N ASP A 144 -17.49 -1.83 -1.30
CA ASP A 144 -18.50 -0.88 -0.84
C ASP A 144 -18.18 0.58 -1.26
N PRO A 145 -16.92 1.07 -1.14
CA PRO A 145 -16.56 2.38 -1.67
C PRO A 145 -16.53 2.48 -3.19
N ASN A 146 -16.44 1.36 -3.92
CA ASN A 146 -16.39 1.32 -5.39
C ASN A 146 -17.32 0.23 -5.95
N PRO A 147 -18.66 0.41 -5.89
CA PRO A 147 -19.62 -0.59 -6.36
C PRO A 147 -19.57 -0.84 -7.88
N GLN A 148 -18.93 0.05 -8.64
CA GLN A 148 -18.72 -0.06 -10.10
C GLN A 148 -17.43 -0.79 -10.47
N GLY A 149 -16.74 -1.38 -9.50
CA GLY A 149 -15.53 -2.15 -9.77
C GLY A 149 -15.73 -3.29 -10.76
N LEU A 150 -14.70 -3.58 -11.55
CA LEU A 150 -14.75 -4.51 -12.68
C LEU A 150 -14.49 -5.96 -12.26
N ILE A 151 -13.74 -6.17 -11.18
CA ILE A 151 -13.34 -7.48 -10.70
C ILE A 151 -13.80 -7.72 -9.26
N SER A 152 -13.87 -9.00 -8.85
CA SER A 152 -14.26 -9.36 -7.49
C SER A 152 -13.15 -9.05 -6.47
N PRO A 153 -13.47 -8.95 -5.16
CA PRO A 153 -12.47 -8.84 -4.09
C PRO A 153 -11.45 -9.98 -4.11
N GLU A 154 -11.86 -11.20 -4.41
CA GLU A 154 -10.99 -12.39 -4.49
C GLU A 154 -9.98 -12.25 -5.65
N GLU A 155 -10.43 -11.76 -6.80
CA GLU A 155 -9.54 -11.48 -7.94
C GLU A 155 -8.57 -10.36 -7.60
N GLY A 156 -9.05 -9.28 -6.97
CA GLY A 156 -8.22 -8.15 -6.53
C GLY A 156 -7.15 -8.55 -5.51
N ALA A 157 -7.43 -9.53 -4.64
CA ALA A 157 -6.49 -10.00 -3.63
C ALA A 157 -5.32 -10.82 -4.22
N ARG A 158 -5.43 -11.38 -5.43
CA ARG A 158 -4.43 -12.31 -5.99
C ARG A 158 -3.01 -11.76 -5.99
N THR A 159 -2.82 -10.51 -6.37
CA THR A 159 -1.47 -9.89 -6.38
C THR A 159 -0.91 -9.79 -4.97
N ALA A 160 -1.69 -9.30 -4.01
CA ALA A 160 -1.24 -9.15 -2.62
C ALA A 160 -0.91 -10.51 -1.98
N VAL A 161 -1.74 -11.53 -2.22
CA VAL A 161 -1.51 -12.90 -1.73
C VAL A 161 -0.23 -13.49 -2.34
N ALA A 162 -0.02 -13.35 -3.65
CA ALA A 162 1.20 -13.83 -4.31
C ALA A 162 2.46 -13.15 -3.73
N LEU A 163 2.41 -11.84 -3.47
CA LEU A 163 3.53 -11.10 -2.86
C LEU A 163 3.75 -11.45 -1.38
N ALA A 164 2.68 -11.76 -0.64
CA ALA A 164 2.76 -12.19 0.76
C ALA A 164 3.37 -13.58 0.91
N LEU A 165 3.29 -14.42 -0.12
CA LEU A 165 3.78 -15.80 -0.13
C LEU A 165 5.05 -15.99 -0.98
N LEU A 166 5.75 -14.91 -1.32
CA LEU A 166 6.98 -14.97 -2.12
C LEU A 166 8.05 -15.85 -1.46
N PRO A 167 8.76 -16.68 -2.25
CA PRO A 167 9.96 -17.36 -1.79
C PRO A 167 11.09 -16.38 -1.44
N GLU A 168 12.19 -16.90 -0.89
CA GLU A 168 13.33 -16.08 -0.47
C GLU A 168 13.99 -15.35 -1.66
N GLU A 169 14.01 -15.97 -2.83
CA GLU A 169 14.57 -15.44 -4.08
C GLU A 169 13.60 -14.48 -4.80
N GLY A 170 12.41 -14.29 -4.25
CA GLY A 170 11.39 -13.42 -4.84
C GLY A 170 11.82 -11.93 -4.88
N PRO A 171 11.14 -11.13 -5.71
CA PRO A 171 11.45 -9.71 -5.87
C PRO A 171 11.20 -8.92 -4.58
N THR A 172 11.89 -7.77 -4.48
CA THR A 172 11.66 -6.76 -3.43
C THR A 172 11.81 -5.35 -4.01
N GLY A 173 11.06 -4.38 -3.51
CA GLY A 173 11.12 -2.98 -3.93
C GLY A 173 10.33 -2.69 -5.21
N GLY A 174 9.47 -3.58 -5.67
CA GLY A 174 8.67 -3.39 -6.88
C GLY A 174 7.19 -3.10 -6.62
N VAL A 175 6.52 -2.59 -7.65
CA VAL A 175 5.06 -2.50 -7.75
C VAL A 175 4.58 -3.53 -8.76
N PHE A 176 3.59 -4.34 -8.40
CA PHE A 176 3.16 -5.47 -9.22
C PHE A 176 1.65 -5.49 -9.43
N HIS A 177 1.24 -6.08 -10.57
CA HIS A 177 -0.13 -6.47 -10.87
C HIS A 177 -0.11 -7.83 -11.57
N LEU A 178 -0.74 -8.84 -10.99
CA LEU A 178 -0.83 -10.22 -11.54
C LEU A 178 0.51 -10.77 -12.03
N GLY A 179 1.57 -10.57 -11.27
CA GLY A 179 2.93 -11.02 -11.59
C GLY A 179 3.74 -10.09 -12.49
N ALA A 180 3.13 -9.12 -13.16
CA ALA A 180 3.82 -8.13 -13.96
C ALA A 180 4.26 -6.92 -13.13
N ALA A 181 5.49 -6.43 -13.35
CA ALA A 181 5.97 -5.19 -12.73
C ALA A 181 5.31 -3.96 -13.39
N ILE A 182 4.93 -2.99 -12.56
CA ILE A 182 4.46 -1.67 -12.99
C ILE A 182 5.63 -0.70 -12.87
N ALA A 183 5.91 0.06 -13.93
CA ALA A 183 6.90 1.14 -13.90
C ALA A 183 6.49 2.22 -12.88
N LEU A 184 7.46 2.78 -12.16
CA LEU A 184 7.28 3.82 -11.14
C LEU A 184 7.26 5.23 -11.73
#